data_c050a7738194aa6b00d20a6ffef861b6
#
_entry.id   c050a7738194aa6b00d20a6ffef861b6
#
_cell.length_a   1.000
_cell.length_b   1.000
_cell.length_c   1.000
_cell.angle_alpha   90.00
_cell.angle_beta   90.00
_cell.angle_gamma   90.00
#
_symmetry.space_group_name_H-M   'P 1'
#
loop_
_entity.id
_entity.type
_entity.pdbx_description
1 polymer ?
#
loop_
_entity_poly.entity_id
_entity_poly.type
_entity_poly.pdbx_seq_one_letter_code
_entity_poly.pdbx_strand_id
1 'polypeptide(L)'
;MLDKLQAVADRYEELCARSEQPDFYSDPKKAAAILRERNDLEPIIEAYEAYRTAQRDMQDAQELMSDPEMKELCQQTWQDAKQSMEQLYKQLQILLLPKDPNDEKSVIVEIRGGVGGEESALFAHSLFRMYSMFAAKMGWSIELMNYNETELGGVKEADFIINGRGAYSRLKYESGVHRVQRVPETESGGRVHTSTATVAVLPEMEEVDVQINPADIEMQVYRASGAGGQHVNKTSSAVRLIHKPSGIVVACQEERSQLQNREKCMRMLASKLYEIEQEKLESQVTGMRRSQVGTGMRNERIRTYNFPQGRVTDHRIGLTLYKIDQIMDGALEDIIDALATADQAEKLKNAQ
;
A
#
# COMPACT_ATOMS: atom_id res chain seq x y z
N MET A 1 6.83 -21.13 15.20
CA MET A 1 5.90 -21.04 14.05
C MET A 1 4.56 -21.70 14.35
N LEU A 2 4.53 -22.95 14.80
CA LEU A 2 3.28 -23.69 15.09
C LEU A 2 2.39 -22.97 16.13
N ASP A 3 2.96 -22.40 17.19
CA ASP A 3 2.19 -21.62 18.17
C ASP A 3 1.52 -20.37 17.57
N LYS A 4 2.17 -19.73 16.60
CA LYS A 4 1.57 -18.59 15.87
C LYS A 4 0.42 -19.06 14.97
N LEU A 5 0.55 -20.24 14.32
CA LEU A 5 -0.51 -20.81 13.49
C LEU A 5 -1.72 -21.20 14.31
N GLN A 6 -1.51 -21.75 15.51
CA GLN A 6 -2.64 -22.05 16.41
C GLN A 6 -3.38 -20.77 16.84
N ALA A 7 -2.66 -19.70 17.19
CA ALA A 7 -3.28 -18.41 17.53
C ALA A 7 -4.05 -17.80 16.34
N VAL A 8 -3.57 -17.99 15.10
CA VAL A 8 -4.28 -17.58 13.89
C VAL A 8 -5.56 -18.40 13.69
N ALA A 9 -5.51 -19.72 13.94
CA ALA A 9 -6.68 -20.60 13.86
C ALA A 9 -7.75 -20.20 14.89
N ASP A 10 -7.35 -19.98 16.13
CA ASP A 10 -8.26 -19.55 17.22
C ASP A 10 -8.91 -18.21 16.87
N ARG A 11 -8.13 -17.29 16.28
CA ARG A 11 -8.64 -15.98 15.83
C ARG A 11 -9.63 -16.12 14.67
N TYR A 12 -9.35 -16.98 13.71
CA TYR A 12 -10.25 -17.24 12.59
C TYR A 12 -11.59 -17.82 13.07
N GLU A 13 -11.57 -18.79 13.99
CA GLU A 13 -12.78 -19.35 14.61
C GLU A 13 -13.60 -18.28 15.36
N GLU A 14 -12.92 -17.38 16.10
CA GLU A 14 -13.59 -16.25 16.77
C GLU A 14 -14.30 -15.33 15.74
N LEU A 15 -13.64 -15.00 14.62
CA LEU A 15 -14.21 -14.16 13.57
C LEU A 15 -15.39 -14.86 12.87
N CYS A 16 -15.30 -16.15 12.62
CA CYS A 16 -16.41 -16.94 12.09
C CYS A 16 -17.62 -16.93 13.04
N ALA A 17 -17.41 -17.24 14.32
CA ALA A 17 -18.46 -17.22 15.32
C ALA A 17 -19.11 -15.84 15.45
N ARG A 18 -18.32 -14.76 15.31
CA ARG A 18 -18.82 -13.39 15.36
C ARG A 18 -19.62 -13.00 14.13
N SER A 19 -19.24 -13.52 12.95
CA SER A 19 -19.97 -13.28 11.70
C SER A 19 -21.35 -13.96 11.63
N GLU A 20 -21.58 -14.99 12.45
CA GLU A 20 -22.86 -15.72 12.56
C GLU A 20 -23.86 -15.08 13.53
N GLN A 21 -23.46 -14.05 14.29
CA GLN A 21 -24.35 -13.39 15.25
C GLN A 21 -25.44 -12.59 14.55
N PRO A 22 -26.70 -12.60 15.05
CA PRO A 22 -27.84 -11.93 14.40
C PRO A 22 -27.68 -10.41 14.25
N ASP A 23 -26.89 -9.77 15.11
CA ASP A 23 -26.61 -8.34 15.13
C ASP A 23 -25.35 -7.94 14.36
N PHE A 24 -24.70 -8.88 13.68
CA PHE A 24 -23.44 -8.67 12.96
C PHE A 24 -23.49 -7.49 11.97
N TYR A 25 -24.58 -7.34 11.24
CA TYR A 25 -24.76 -6.29 10.23
C TYR A 25 -25.31 -4.98 10.78
N SER A 26 -25.49 -4.84 12.08
CA SER A 26 -25.98 -3.59 12.70
C SER A 26 -24.98 -2.43 12.55
N ASP A 27 -23.68 -2.74 12.46
CA ASP A 27 -22.61 -1.78 12.17
C ASP A 27 -21.85 -2.21 10.90
N PRO A 28 -22.19 -1.63 9.72
CA PRO A 28 -21.61 -2.04 8.45
C PRO A 28 -20.08 -1.87 8.37
N LYS A 29 -19.52 -0.84 9.04
CA LYS A 29 -18.07 -0.59 9.06
C LYS A 29 -17.33 -1.69 9.81
N LYS A 30 -17.82 -2.07 10.98
CA LYS A 30 -17.23 -3.17 11.78
C LYS A 30 -17.42 -4.52 11.11
N ALA A 31 -18.59 -4.78 10.52
CA ALA A 31 -18.86 -6.00 9.78
C ALA A 31 -17.88 -6.16 8.60
N ALA A 32 -17.67 -5.10 7.82
CA ALA A 32 -16.72 -5.10 6.70
C ALA A 32 -15.27 -5.37 7.16
N ALA A 33 -14.86 -4.78 8.29
CA ALA A 33 -13.52 -5.01 8.85
C ALA A 33 -13.32 -6.47 9.30
N ILE A 34 -14.30 -7.06 9.97
CA ILE A 34 -14.27 -8.46 10.43
C ILE A 34 -14.23 -9.42 9.23
N LEU A 35 -15.08 -9.18 8.21
CA LEU A 35 -15.07 -10.01 7.00
C LEU A 35 -13.75 -9.91 6.23
N ARG A 36 -13.15 -8.73 6.17
CA ARG A 36 -11.83 -8.54 5.55
C ARG A 36 -10.77 -9.33 6.31
N GLU A 37 -10.69 -9.20 7.64
CA GLU A 37 -9.75 -9.94 8.49
C GLU A 37 -9.94 -11.47 8.32
N ARG A 38 -11.18 -11.96 8.30
CA ARG A 38 -11.48 -13.37 8.06
C ARG A 38 -10.96 -13.87 6.71
N ASN A 39 -11.26 -13.12 5.63
CA ASN A 39 -10.82 -13.48 4.28
C ASN A 39 -9.29 -13.44 4.14
N ASP A 40 -8.61 -12.57 4.89
CA ASP A 40 -7.15 -12.51 4.92
C ASP A 40 -6.51 -13.71 5.61
N LEU A 41 -7.20 -14.29 6.63
CA LEU A 41 -6.73 -15.46 7.36
C LEU A 41 -7.09 -16.78 6.67
N GLU A 42 -8.14 -16.83 5.85
CA GLU A 42 -8.66 -18.03 5.20
C GLU A 42 -7.57 -18.84 4.45
N PRO A 43 -6.71 -18.24 3.59
CA PRO A 43 -5.65 -18.97 2.91
C PRO A 43 -4.60 -19.57 3.87
N ILE A 44 -4.39 -18.94 5.03
CA ILE A 44 -3.46 -19.44 6.05
C ILE A 44 -4.06 -20.69 6.70
N ILE A 45 -5.36 -20.67 7.00
CA ILE A 45 -6.07 -21.77 7.62
C ILE A 45 -6.14 -22.96 6.68
N GLU A 46 -6.50 -22.76 5.41
CA GLU A 46 -6.52 -23.83 4.40
C GLU A 46 -5.16 -24.52 4.28
N ALA A 47 -4.07 -23.74 4.18
CA ALA A 47 -2.72 -24.30 4.12
C ALA A 47 -2.31 -25.01 5.42
N TYR A 48 -2.76 -24.51 6.58
CA TYR A 48 -2.49 -25.13 7.87
C TYR A 48 -3.25 -26.44 8.07
N GLU A 49 -4.51 -26.50 7.67
CA GLU A 49 -5.31 -27.73 7.71
C GLU A 49 -4.73 -28.80 6.77
N ALA A 50 -4.33 -28.40 5.55
CA ALA A 50 -3.65 -29.29 4.62
C ALA A 50 -2.33 -29.82 5.22
N TYR A 51 -1.54 -28.96 5.88
CA TYR A 51 -0.32 -29.36 6.57
C TYR A 51 -0.59 -30.37 7.68
N ARG A 52 -1.63 -30.14 8.51
CA ARG A 52 -2.03 -31.07 9.58
C ARG A 52 -2.52 -32.40 9.03
N THR A 53 -3.20 -32.39 7.90
CA THR A 53 -3.64 -33.61 7.22
C THR A 53 -2.44 -34.41 6.71
N ALA A 54 -1.52 -33.77 5.98
CA ALA A 54 -0.31 -34.42 5.52
C ALA A 54 0.56 -34.96 6.69
N GLN A 55 0.57 -34.26 7.83
CA GLN A 55 1.25 -34.72 9.03
C GLN A 55 0.62 -36.00 9.61
N ARG A 56 -0.72 -36.08 9.65
CA ARG A 56 -1.44 -37.30 10.07
C ARG A 56 -1.18 -38.45 9.11
N ASP A 57 -1.33 -38.19 7.80
CA ASP A 57 -1.09 -39.21 6.76
C ASP A 57 0.33 -39.83 6.86
N MET A 58 1.32 -38.97 7.17
CA MET A 58 2.69 -39.39 7.38
C MET A 58 2.84 -40.24 8.64
N GLN A 59 2.14 -39.93 9.74
CA GLN A 59 2.15 -40.69 10.98
C GLN A 59 1.43 -42.02 10.79
N ASP A 60 0.24 -42.03 10.19
CA ASP A 60 -0.55 -43.24 9.91
C ASP A 60 0.21 -44.19 8.99
N ALA A 61 0.83 -43.66 7.91
CA ALA A 61 1.68 -44.46 7.04
C ALA A 61 2.87 -45.08 7.78
N GLN A 62 3.48 -44.33 8.72
CA GLN A 62 4.60 -44.83 9.52
C GLN A 62 4.18 -46.00 10.46
N GLU A 63 3.00 -45.89 11.08
CA GLU A 63 2.46 -46.93 11.94
C GLU A 63 2.15 -48.22 11.15
N LEU A 64 1.55 -48.07 9.96
CA LEU A 64 1.16 -49.17 9.09
C LEU A 64 2.33 -49.83 8.33
N MET A 65 3.52 -49.21 8.28
CA MET A 65 4.73 -49.79 7.67
C MET A 65 5.19 -51.10 8.34
N SER A 66 4.68 -51.41 9.54
CA SER A 66 4.96 -52.63 10.26
C SER A 66 4.30 -53.87 9.60
N ASP A 67 3.28 -53.70 8.78
CA ASP A 67 2.58 -54.75 8.05
C ASP A 67 3.29 -55.02 6.71
N PRO A 68 3.76 -56.27 6.46
CA PRO A 68 4.47 -56.62 5.23
C PRO A 68 3.65 -56.41 3.95
N GLU A 69 2.31 -56.60 4.01
CA GLU A 69 1.42 -56.46 2.85
C GLU A 69 1.19 -55.01 2.45
N MET A 70 1.28 -54.10 3.41
CA MET A 70 1.03 -52.65 3.20
C MET A 70 2.30 -51.84 3.02
N LYS A 71 3.47 -52.43 3.21
CA LYS A 71 4.75 -51.76 3.32
C LYS A 71 5.09 -50.87 2.12
N GLU A 72 4.92 -51.33 0.88
CA GLU A 72 5.24 -50.56 -0.32
C GLU A 72 4.31 -49.33 -0.47
N LEU A 73 3.01 -49.55 -0.28
CA LEU A 73 2.01 -48.48 -0.37
C LEU A 73 2.25 -47.42 0.73
N CYS A 74 2.47 -47.85 1.97
CA CYS A 74 2.74 -46.97 3.08
C CYS A 74 4.05 -46.19 2.90
N GLN A 75 5.07 -46.77 2.30
CA GLN A 75 6.32 -46.11 1.99
C GLN A 75 6.13 -45.00 0.96
N GLN A 76 5.31 -45.22 -0.06
CA GLN A 76 4.97 -44.20 -1.05
C GLN A 76 4.14 -43.07 -0.44
N THR A 77 3.08 -43.41 0.30
CA THR A 77 2.25 -42.42 1.02
C THR A 77 3.08 -41.56 1.97
N TRP A 78 4.01 -42.17 2.69
CA TRP A 78 4.91 -41.44 3.59
C TRP A 78 5.81 -40.45 2.85
N GLN A 79 6.35 -40.83 1.67
CA GLN A 79 7.18 -39.97 0.85
C GLN A 79 6.37 -38.77 0.30
N ASP A 80 5.18 -39.04 -0.22
CA ASP A 80 4.28 -38.04 -0.78
C ASP A 80 3.81 -37.06 0.30
N ALA A 81 3.43 -37.58 1.47
CA ALA A 81 3.04 -36.75 2.62
C ALA A 81 4.20 -35.85 3.11
N LYS A 82 5.42 -36.41 3.18
CA LYS A 82 6.62 -35.66 3.54
C LYS A 82 6.91 -34.53 2.57
N GLN A 83 6.83 -34.77 1.27
CA GLN A 83 7.04 -33.76 0.24
C GLN A 83 5.97 -32.65 0.33
N SER A 84 4.71 -33.05 0.51
CA SER A 84 3.59 -32.14 0.71
C SER A 84 3.78 -31.25 1.95
N MET A 85 4.21 -31.83 3.07
CA MET A 85 4.53 -31.09 4.28
C MET A 85 5.65 -30.06 4.07
N GLU A 86 6.71 -30.41 3.35
CA GLU A 86 7.81 -29.47 3.07
C GLU A 86 7.36 -28.31 2.19
N GLN A 87 6.49 -28.57 1.21
CA GLN A 87 5.91 -27.52 0.35
C GLN A 87 4.95 -26.62 1.13
N LEU A 88 4.03 -27.21 1.88
CA LEU A 88 3.06 -26.48 2.71
C LEU A 88 3.75 -25.68 3.82
N TYR A 89 4.82 -26.18 4.39
CA TYR A 89 5.62 -25.44 5.37
C TYR A 89 6.22 -24.16 4.78
N LYS A 90 6.78 -24.24 3.56
CA LYS A 90 7.30 -23.05 2.85
C LYS A 90 6.18 -22.07 2.50
N GLN A 91 5.04 -22.59 2.05
CA GLN A 91 3.87 -21.77 1.75
C GLN A 91 3.35 -21.05 3.00
N LEU A 92 3.24 -21.71 4.13
CA LEU A 92 2.85 -21.13 5.41
C LEU A 92 3.85 -20.07 5.89
N GLN A 93 5.15 -20.26 5.67
CA GLN A 93 6.14 -19.24 5.99
C GLN A 93 5.91 -17.95 5.20
N ILE A 94 5.52 -18.07 3.92
CA ILE A 94 5.21 -16.91 3.06
C ILE A 94 3.90 -16.25 3.49
N LEU A 95 2.85 -17.04 3.75
CA LEU A 95 1.53 -16.55 4.16
C LEU A 95 1.54 -15.84 5.52
N LEU A 96 2.45 -16.22 6.43
CA LEU A 96 2.63 -15.60 7.74
C LEU A 96 3.48 -14.31 7.70
N LEU A 97 4.04 -13.95 6.54
CA LEU A 97 4.71 -12.65 6.43
C LEU A 97 3.69 -11.52 6.61
N PRO A 98 4.08 -10.45 7.33
CA PRO A 98 3.19 -9.31 7.48
C PRO A 98 2.85 -8.72 6.12
N LYS A 99 1.57 -8.76 5.76
CA LYS A 99 1.05 -8.09 4.57
C LYS A 99 1.10 -6.58 4.78
N ASP A 100 1.48 -5.83 3.77
CA ASP A 100 1.36 -4.37 3.80
C ASP A 100 -0.15 -4.02 3.76
N PRO A 101 -0.66 -3.24 4.73
CA PRO A 101 -2.07 -2.85 4.76
C PRO A 101 -2.51 -2.07 3.51
N ASN A 102 -1.54 -1.54 2.75
CA ASN A 102 -1.81 -0.81 1.51
C ASN A 102 -1.86 -1.71 0.28
N ASP A 103 -1.50 -3.00 0.38
CA ASP A 103 -1.39 -3.90 -0.78
C ASP A 103 -2.70 -4.04 -1.57
N GLU A 104 -3.87 -3.92 -0.92
CA GLU A 104 -5.18 -4.00 -1.59
C GLU A 104 -5.66 -2.69 -2.21
N LYS A 105 -5.01 -1.57 -1.91
CA LYS A 105 -5.42 -0.24 -2.35
C LYS A 105 -5.15 0.01 -3.82
N SER A 106 -5.87 0.97 -4.37
CA SER A 106 -5.51 1.68 -5.60
C SER A 106 -4.20 2.43 -5.42
N VAL A 107 -3.59 2.85 -6.50
CA VAL A 107 -2.26 3.45 -6.48
C VAL A 107 -2.23 4.77 -7.23
N ILE A 108 -1.53 5.74 -6.67
CA ILE A 108 -1.17 6.99 -7.32
C ILE A 108 0.24 6.82 -7.88
N VAL A 109 0.38 7.03 -9.18
CA VAL A 109 1.68 6.98 -9.87
C VAL A 109 2.02 8.38 -10.36
N GLU A 110 3.20 8.87 -9.97
CA GLU A 110 3.74 10.15 -10.40
C GLU A 110 4.99 9.90 -11.23
N ILE A 111 4.99 10.34 -12.47
CA ILE A 111 6.13 10.22 -13.38
C ILE A 111 6.67 11.60 -13.70
N ARG A 112 7.96 11.80 -13.55
CA ARG A 112 8.63 13.06 -13.89
C ARG A 112 9.85 12.80 -14.76
N GLY A 113 10.02 13.63 -15.80
CA GLY A 113 11.25 13.68 -16.56
C GLY A 113 12.43 14.08 -15.66
N GLY A 114 13.52 13.32 -15.70
CA GLY A 114 14.74 13.57 -14.92
C GLY A 114 15.84 14.21 -15.76
N VAL A 115 17.05 13.63 -15.69
CA VAL A 115 18.19 14.14 -16.45
C VAL A 115 18.10 13.69 -17.90
N GLY A 116 18.11 14.63 -18.86
CA GLY A 116 18.09 14.33 -20.29
C GLY A 116 17.33 15.32 -21.17
N GLY A 117 16.79 16.40 -20.56
CA GLY A 117 16.03 17.41 -21.31
C GLY A 117 14.77 16.81 -21.95
N GLU A 118 14.53 17.13 -23.24
CA GLU A 118 13.33 16.66 -23.95
C GLU A 118 13.25 15.13 -24.06
N GLU A 119 14.39 14.46 -24.21
CA GLU A 119 14.43 12.99 -24.24
C GLU A 119 13.92 12.36 -22.94
N SER A 120 14.15 13.00 -21.80
CA SER A 120 13.60 12.52 -20.51
C SER A 120 12.10 12.65 -20.46
N ALA A 121 11.52 13.68 -21.07
CA ALA A 121 10.08 13.87 -21.19
C ALA A 121 9.43 12.86 -22.15
N LEU A 122 10.08 12.57 -23.28
CA LEU A 122 9.64 11.52 -24.21
C LEU A 122 9.69 10.12 -23.53
N PHE A 123 10.70 9.87 -22.71
CA PHE A 123 10.79 8.64 -21.95
C PHE A 123 9.73 8.55 -20.86
N ALA A 124 9.43 9.65 -20.16
CA ALA A 124 8.35 9.70 -19.19
C ALA A 124 6.99 9.37 -19.84
N HIS A 125 6.72 9.91 -21.05
CA HIS A 125 5.56 9.54 -21.84
C HIS A 125 5.53 8.02 -22.17
N SER A 126 6.68 7.46 -22.55
CA SER A 126 6.79 6.02 -22.86
C SER A 126 6.49 5.17 -21.60
N LEU A 127 6.93 5.58 -20.40
CA LEU A 127 6.60 4.92 -19.15
C LEU A 127 5.11 5.04 -18.78
N PHE A 128 4.52 6.22 -18.98
CA PHE A 128 3.08 6.40 -18.77
C PHE A 128 2.27 5.46 -19.66
N ARG A 129 2.63 5.36 -20.96
CA ARG A 129 2.00 4.42 -21.88
C ARG A 129 2.17 2.97 -21.42
N MET A 130 3.37 2.59 -20.99
CA MET A 130 3.69 1.24 -20.48
C MET A 130 2.79 0.86 -19.28
N TYR A 131 2.68 1.74 -18.28
CA TYR A 131 1.81 1.49 -17.13
C TYR A 131 0.33 1.49 -17.49
N SER A 132 -0.07 2.34 -18.45
CA SER A 132 -1.44 2.35 -18.94
C SER A 132 -1.83 1.03 -19.62
N MET A 133 -0.94 0.47 -20.42
CA MET A 133 -1.16 -0.82 -21.05
C MET A 133 -1.14 -1.97 -20.03
N PHE A 134 -0.27 -1.91 -19.03
CA PHE A 134 -0.26 -2.87 -17.94
C PHE A 134 -1.57 -2.83 -17.14
N ALA A 135 -2.05 -1.65 -16.76
CA ALA A 135 -3.31 -1.49 -16.06
C ALA A 135 -4.50 -2.04 -16.87
N ALA A 136 -4.54 -1.76 -18.17
CA ALA A 136 -5.57 -2.30 -19.06
C ALA A 136 -5.56 -3.84 -19.12
N LYS A 137 -4.38 -4.48 -19.16
CA LYS A 137 -4.24 -5.94 -19.11
C LYS A 137 -4.76 -6.53 -17.80
N MET A 138 -4.53 -5.82 -16.68
CA MET A 138 -5.01 -6.23 -15.36
C MET A 138 -6.50 -5.93 -15.13
N GLY A 139 -7.18 -5.28 -16.08
CA GLY A 139 -8.57 -4.87 -15.94
C GLY A 139 -8.77 -3.68 -14.99
N TRP A 140 -7.72 -2.90 -14.74
CA TRP A 140 -7.75 -1.71 -13.90
C TRP A 140 -8.08 -0.47 -14.74
N SER A 141 -8.76 0.51 -14.13
CA SER A 141 -9.05 1.79 -14.76
C SER A 141 -8.00 2.84 -14.39
N ILE A 142 -7.78 3.79 -15.29
CA ILE A 142 -6.84 4.91 -15.06
C ILE A 142 -7.63 6.20 -15.01
N GLU A 143 -7.31 7.01 -14.01
CA GLU A 143 -7.82 8.37 -13.84
C GLU A 143 -6.64 9.34 -13.86
N LEU A 144 -6.64 10.24 -14.83
CA LEU A 144 -5.57 11.23 -15.01
C LEU A 144 -5.84 12.43 -14.11
N MET A 145 -4.88 12.73 -13.22
CA MET A 145 -4.95 13.88 -12.30
C MET A 145 -4.25 15.11 -12.87
N ASN A 146 -3.01 14.92 -13.37
CA ASN A 146 -2.20 15.99 -13.94
C ASN A 146 -1.39 15.43 -15.12
N TYR A 147 -1.30 16.20 -16.19
CA TYR A 147 -0.55 15.81 -17.37
C TYR A 147 0.04 17.03 -18.06
N ASN A 148 1.34 17.22 -17.92
CA ASN A 148 2.07 18.36 -18.47
C ASN A 148 2.88 17.91 -19.69
N GLU A 149 2.30 18.11 -20.87
CA GLU A 149 2.90 17.71 -22.14
C GLU A 149 3.92 18.75 -22.63
N THR A 150 4.94 18.27 -23.37
CA THR A 150 5.90 19.13 -24.08
C THR A 150 5.50 19.31 -25.54
N GLU A 151 6.07 20.33 -26.21
CA GLU A 151 5.79 20.62 -27.63
C GLU A 151 6.12 19.44 -28.58
N LEU A 152 7.03 18.55 -28.17
CA LEU A 152 7.46 17.37 -28.93
C LEU A 152 6.73 16.07 -28.52
N GLY A 153 5.62 16.17 -27.81
CA GLY A 153 4.84 15.00 -27.37
C GLY A 153 5.44 14.24 -26.20
N GLY A 154 6.44 14.79 -25.52
CA GLY A 154 6.95 14.27 -24.26
C GLY A 154 6.06 14.72 -23.09
N VAL A 155 6.35 14.21 -21.90
CA VAL A 155 5.64 14.56 -20.65
C VAL A 155 6.63 14.98 -19.59
N LYS A 156 6.54 16.21 -19.12
CA LYS A 156 7.36 16.70 -18.00
C LYS A 156 6.94 16.05 -16.70
N GLU A 157 5.63 15.94 -16.50
CA GLU A 157 5.00 15.41 -15.31
C GLU A 157 3.66 14.75 -15.69
N ALA A 158 3.43 13.54 -15.20
CA ALA A 158 2.16 12.83 -15.31
C ALA A 158 1.82 12.23 -13.94
N ASP A 159 0.71 12.66 -13.36
CA ASP A 159 0.17 12.13 -12.11
C ASP A 159 -1.18 11.47 -12.42
N PHE A 160 -1.34 10.22 -12.08
CA PHE A 160 -2.55 9.45 -12.38
C PHE A 160 -2.81 8.38 -11.33
N ILE A 161 -4.08 8.05 -11.16
CA ILE A 161 -4.54 6.98 -10.28
C ILE A 161 -4.78 5.74 -11.12
N ILE A 162 -4.32 4.60 -10.67
CA ILE A 162 -4.71 3.29 -11.19
C ILE A 162 -5.68 2.67 -10.18
N ASN A 163 -6.95 2.66 -10.55
CA ASN A 163 -8.04 2.14 -9.74
C ASN A 163 -8.19 0.64 -9.96
N GLY A 164 -7.84 -0.14 -8.95
CA GLY A 164 -7.98 -1.59 -8.99
C GLY A 164 -7.53 -2.26 -7.71
N ARG A 165 -8.23 -3.31 -7.32
CA ARG A 165 -7.85 -4.08 -6.14
C ARG A 165 -6.47 -4.71 -6.34
N GLY A 166 -5.56 -4.45 -5.40
CA GLY A 166 -4.21 -4.99 -5.46
C GLY A 166 -3.25 -4.23 -6.40
N ALA A 167 -3.65 -3.07 -6.94
CA ALA A 167 -2.80 -2.29 -7.85
C ALA A 167 -1.50 -1.84 -7.15
N TYR A 168 -1.59 -1.38 -5.90
CA TYR A 168 -0.42 -0.99 -5.13
C TYR A 168 0.54 -2.17 -4.90
N SER A 169 0.03 -3.36 -4.57
CA SER A 169 0.88 -4.55 -4.32
C SER A 169 1.78 -4.92 -5.49
N ARG A 170 1.31 -4.67 -6.72
CA ARG A 170 2.05 -4.93 -7.96
C ARG A 170 3.01 -3.79 -8.30
N LEU A 171 2.53 -2.56 -8.24
CA LEU A 171 3.26 -1.40 -8.73
C LEU A 171 4.21 -0.78 -7.71
N LYS A 172 4.13 -1.11 -6.42
CA LYS A 172 5.07 -0.61 -5.39
C LYS A 172 6.54 -0.84 -5.72
N TYR A 173 6.84 -1.88 -6.51
CA TYR A 173 8.20 -2.20 -6.96
C TYR A 173 8.67 -1.34 -8.15
N GLU A 174 7.81 -0.53 -8.74
CA GLU A 174 8.14 0.35 -9.86
C GLU A 174 8.68 1.72 -9.42
N SER A 175 8.63 2.02 -8.12
CA SER A 175 9.13 3.29 -7.58
C SER A 175 10.65 3.40 -7.68
N GLY A 176 11.13 4.55 -8.17
CA GLY A 176 12.56 4.85 -8.29
C GLY A 176 12.94 5.55 -9.58
N VAL A 177 14.24 5.50 -9.89
CA VAL A 177 14.82 6.12 -11.09
C VAL A 177 14.92 5.10 -12.21
N HIS A 178 14.21 5.35 -13.30
CA HIS A 178 14.27 4.56 -14.54
C HIS A 178 15.23 5.21 -15.51
N ARG A 179 16.11 4.44 -16.13
CA ARG A 179 17.13 4.92 -17.07
C ARG A 179 16.88 4.34 -18.44
N VAL A 180 16.86 5.20 -19.47
CA VAL A 180 16.77 4.79 -20.86
C VAL A 180 18.11 5.02 -21.58
N GLN A 181 18.44 4.11 -22.49
CA GLN A 181 19.53 4.21 -23.46
C GLN A 181 18.96 3.96 -24.85
N ARG A 182 18.80 5.02 -25.63
CA ARG A 182 18.32 4.95 -27.01
C ARG A 182 18.88 6.13 -27.82
N VAL A 183 18.77 6.08 -29.12
CA VAL A 183 18.95 7.25 -29.99
C VAL A 183 17.64 8.03 -29.91
N PRO A 184 17.65 9.29 -29.40
CA PRO A 184 16.45 10.10 -29.35
C PRO A 184 15.92 10.42 -30.75
N GLU A 185 14.62 10.61 -30.91
CA GLU A 185 14.02 11.11 -32.15
C GLU A 185 14.52 12.52 -32.52
N THR A 186 14.98 13.27 -31.53
CA THR A 186 15.56 14.62 -31.69
C THR A 186 17.02 14.63 -32.05
N GLU A 187 17.70 13.48 -32.12
CA GLU A 187 19.15 13.37 -32.36
C GLU A 187 19.42 13.04 -33.85
N SER A 188 20.01 14.00 -34.57
CA SER A 188 20.35 13.84 -35.98
C SER A 188 21.65 13.04 -36.26
N GLY A 189 22.51 12.92 -35.23
CA GLY A 189 23.83 12.28 -35.34
C GLY A 189 23.86 10.78 -35.00
N GLY A 190 22.71 10.17 -34.71
CA GLY A 190 22.59 8.74 -34.38
C GLY A 190 23.28 8.31 -33.08
N ARG A 191 23.63 9.24 -32.19
CA ARG A 191 24.29 8.95 -30.93
C ARG A 191 23.29 8.42 -29.88
N VAL A 192 23.71 7.38 -29.15
CA VAL A 192 22.93 6.85 -28.04
C VAL A 192 23.01 7.81 -26.85
N HIS A 193 21.87 8.33 -26.43
CA HIS A 193 21.75 9.15 -25.23
C HIS A 193 21.33 8.30 -24.04
N THR A 194 21.67 8.79 -22.85
CA THR A 194 21.23 8.18 -21.58
C THR A 194 20.42 9.21 -20.82
N SER A 195 19.13 8.96 -20.69
CA SER A 195 18.19 9.83 -19.98
C SER A 195 17.54 9.09 -18.80
N THR A 196 16.94 9.84 -17.89
CA THR A 196 16.25 9.28 -16.73
C THR A 196 14.84 9.85 -16.58
N ALA A 197 13.95 9.07 -16.04
CA ALA A 197 12.68 9.52 -15.50
C ALA A 197 12.52 8.93 -14.09
N THR A 198 11.86 9.65 -13.23
CA THR A 198 11.56 9.23 -11.86
C THR A 198 10.11 8.79 -11.77
N VAL A 199 9.88 7.72 -11.05
CA VAL A 199 8.54 7.18 -10.79
C VAL A 199 8.34 7.12 -9.28
N ALA A 200 7.32 7.81 -8.77
CA ALA A 200 6.85 7.61 -7.41
C ALA A 200 5.55 6.81 -7.43
N VAL A 201 5.43 5.87 -6.51
CA VAL A 201 4.28 4.97 -6.39
C VAL A 201 3.76 5.07 -4.96
N LEU A 202 2.59 5.65 -4.80
CA LEU A 202 1.99 5.96 -3.51
C LEU A 202 0.65 5.21 -3.38
N PRO A 203 0.32 4.65 -2.21
CA PRO A 203 -1.00 4.09 -2.00
C PRO A 203 -2.03 5.22 -1.98
N GLU A 204 -3.22 4.96 -2.53
CA GLU A 204 -4.33 5.89 -2.38
C GLU A 204 -4.71 5.98 -0.90
N MET A 205 -4.75 7.22 -0.38
CA MET A 205 -5.08 7.48 1.02
C MET A 205 -6.56 7.80 1.15
N GLU A 206 -7.18 7.25 2.18
CA GLU A 206 -8.56 7.58 2.53
C GLU A 206 -8.64 9.03 3.02
N GLU A 207 -9.78 9.67 2.79
CA GLU A 207 -10.06 11.01 3.34
C GLU A 207 -9.99 11.00 4.87
N VAL A 208 -9.42 12.05 5.42
CA VAL A 208 -9.30 12.20 6.87
C VAL A 208 -10.69 12.44 7.47
N ASP A 209 -11.19 11.45 8.21
CA ASP A 209 -12.43 11.60 9.00
C ASP A 209 -12.09 11.84 10.47
N VAL A 210 -12.25 13.07 10.94
CA VAL A 210 -11.97 13.45 12.32
C VAL A 210 -13.20 13.24 13.18
N GLN A 211 -13.21 12.16 13.94
CA GLN A 211 -14.24 11.89 14.96
C GLN A 211 -13.80 12.45 16.31
N ILE A 212 -14.54 13.44 16.79
CA ILE A 212 -14.26 14.04 18.10
C ILE A 212 -15.09 13.33 19.16
N ASN A 213 -14.41 12.64 20.08
CA ASN A 213 -15.08 12.04 21.24
C ASN A 213 -15.37 13.12 22.29
N PRO A 214 -16.64 13.35 22.68
CA PRO A 214 -16.98 14.35 23.70
C PRO A 214 -16.28 14.14 25.06
N ALA A 215 -15.88 12.91 25.41
CA ALA A 215 -15.17 12.60 26.65
C ALA A 215 -13.74 13.17 26.70
N ASP A 216 -13.15 13.42 25.52
CA ASP A 216 -11.81 13.96 25.37
C ASP A 216 -11.76 15.49 25.38
N ILE A 217 -12.92 16.14 25.50
CA ILE A 217 -13.04 17.60 25.53
C ILE A 217 -13.27 18.07 26.98
N GLU A 218 -12.41 18.97 27.42
CA GLU A 218 -12.64 19.75 28.62
C GLU A 218 -13.21 21.12 28.23
N MET A 219 -14.40 21.45 28.74
CA MET A 219 -15.04 22.73 28.50
C MET A 219 -14.91 23.65 29.72
N GLN A 220 -14.38 24.83 29.49
CA GLN A 220 -14.26 25.90 30.45
C GLN A 220 -15.13 27.08 30.02
N VAL A 221 -15.91 27.62 30.95
CA VAL A 221 -16.77 28.79 30.72
C VAL A 221 -16.23 29.96 31.52
N TYR A 222 -16.11 31.13 30.87
CA TYR A 222 -15.61 32.30 31.50
C TYR A 222 -16.33 33.59 31.03
N ARG A 223 -16.07 34.72 31.66
CA ARG A 223 -16.67 36.01 31.25
C ARG A 223 -15.92 36.55 30.03
N ALA A 224 -16.69 37.02 29.03
CA ALA A 224 -16.09 37.64 27.86
C ALA A 224 -15.34 38.90 28.26
N SER A 225 -14.18 39.13 27.64
CA SER A 225 -13.40 40.37 27.82
C SER A 225 -13.60 41.29 26.61
N GLY A 226 -13.76 42.58 26.85
CA GLY A 226 -13.90 43.61 25.79
C GLY A 226 -14.85 44.70 26.14
N ALA A 227 -14.95 45.73 25.24
CA ALA A 227 -15.89 46.84 25.38
C ALA A 227 -17.33 46.36 25.23
N GLY A 228 -18.09 46.33 26.30
CA GLY A 228 -19.49 45.87 26.31
C GLY A 228 -20.28 46.33 27.51
N GLY A 229 -21.61 46.26 27.41
CA GLY A 229 -22.54 46.66 28.45
C GLY A 229 -22.68 45.62 29.58
N GLN A 230 -23.73 45.75 30.42
CA GLN A 230 -23.94 44.85 31.57
C GLN A 230 -23.93 43.33 31.28
N HIS A 231 -24.30 42.92 30.06
CA HIS A 231 -24.37 41.51 29.67
C HIS A 231 -22.97 40.87 29.60
N VAL A 232 -21.98 41.56 29.06
CA VAL A 232 -20.59 41.09 28.92
C VAL A 232 -19.94 40.92 30.30
N ASN A 233 -20.25 41.82 31.23
CA ASN A 233 -19.64 41.83 32.56
C ASN A 233 -20.31 40.90 33.59
N LYS A 234 -21.58 40.52 33.35
CA LYS A 234 -22.35 39.71 34.32
C LYS A 234 -22.51 38.22 33.90
N THR A 235 -22.52 37.93 32.59
CA THR A 235 -22.78 36.61 32.08
C THR A 235 -21.53 35.89 31.62
N SER A 236 -21.31 34.66 32.04
CA SER A 236 -20.21 33.82 31.54
C SER A 236 -20.62 33.16 30.22
N SER A 237 -20.54 33.92 29.13
CA SER A 237 -20.92 33.45 27.77
C SER A 237 -19.73 32.94 26.95
N ALA A 238 -18.51 33.28 27.31
CA ALA A 238 -17.31 32.83 26.62
C ALA A 238 -17.00 31.35 26.94
N VAL A 239 -16.65 30.61 25.91
CA VAL A 239 -16.34 29.19 26.00
C VAL A 239 -14.92 28.94 25.52
N ARG A 240 -14.21 28.09 26.26
CA ARG A 240 -12.92 27.52 25.89
C ARG A 240 -13.04 26.01 25.90
N LEU A 241 -12.59 25.37 24.84
CA LEU A 241 -12.50 23.92 24.75
C LEU A 241 -11.02 23.51 24.69
N ILE A 242 -10.69 22.51 25.46
CA ILE A 242 -9.36 21.89 25.51
C ILE A 242 -9.53 20.44 25.09
N HIS A 243 -8.87 20.07 24.00
CA HIS A 243 -8.83 18.66 23.57
C HIS A 243 -7.66 17.98 24.28
N LYS A 244 -7.96 17.12 25.25
CA LYS A 244 -6.98 16.49 26.14
C LYS A 244 -5.88 15.71 25.41
N PRO A 245 -6.18 14.87 24.36
CA PRO A 245 -5.15 14.08 23.69
C PRO A 245 -4.15 14.92 22.89
N SER A 246 -4.63 15.97 22.20
CA SER A 246 -3.77 16.83 21.35
C SER A 246 -3.27 18.10 22.05
N GLY A 247 -3.84 18.45 23.21
CA GLY A 247 -3.52 19.71 23.90
C GLY A 247 -4.03 20.98 23.21
N ILE A 248 -4.82 20.84 22.14
CA ILE A 248 -5.35 22.01 21.39
C ILE A 248 -6.36 22.75 22.24
N VAL A 249 -6.19 24.07 22.30
CA VAL A 249 -7.09 24.99 22.98
C VAL A 249 -7.75 25.91 21.96
N VAL A 250 -9.09 25.95 21.98
CA VAL A 250 -9.89 26.89 21.19
C VAL A 250 -10.79 27.68 22.12
N ALA A 251 -11.02 28.94 21.82
CA ALA A 251 -11.87 29.80 22.61
C ALA A 251 -12.72 30.70 21.69
N CYS A 252 -13.98 30.91 22.07
CA CYS A 252 -14.90 31.80 21.37
C CYS A 252 -15.70 32.61 22.38
N GLN A 253 -15.82 33.95 22.08
CA GLN A 253 -16.57 34.90 22.90
C GLN A 253 -17.37 35.90 22.05
N GLU A 254 -17.62 35.58 20.78
CA GLU A 254 -18.23 36.49 19.81
C GLU A 254 -19.73 36.61 19.99
N GLU A 255 -20.37 35.53 20.42
CA GLU A 255 -21.83 35.49 20.55
C GLU A 255 -22.28 35.77 21.99
N ARG A 256 -23.53 36.28 22.12
CA ARG A 256 -24.14 36.49 23.44
C ARG A 256 -24.57 35.18 24.14
N SER A 257 -24.79 34.12 23.35
CA SER A 257 -25.22 32.82 23.84
C SER A 257 -24.02 31.89 24.05
N GLN A 258 -23.92 31.35 25.27
CA GLN A 258 -22.94 30.30 25.59
C GLN A 258 -23.05 29.08 24.66
N LEU A 259 -24.29 28.69 24.29
CA LEU A 259 -24.51 27.55 23.40
C LEU A 259 -23.92 27.81 22.01
N GLN A 260 -24.14 29.00 21.44
CA GLN A 260 -23.59 29.37 20.14
C GLN A 260 -22.07 29.46 20.17
N ASN A 261 -21.47 30.01 21.24
CA ASN A 261 -20.02 30.00 21.42
C ASN A 261 -19.45 28.59 21.54
N ARG A 262 -20.16 27.68 22.23
CA ARG A 262 -19.78 26.27 22.29
C ARG A 262 -19.80 25.60 20.91
N GLU A 263 -20.84 25.80 20.13
CA GLU A 263 -20.94 25.25 18.77
C GLU A 263 -19.85 25.80 17.84
N LYS A 264 -19.55 27.10 17.94
CA LYS A 264 -18.43 27.71 17.19
C LYS A 264 -17.10 27.10 17.64
N CYS A 265 -16.83 26.98 18.93
CA CYS A 265 -15.63 26.33 19.45
C CYS A 265 -15.49 24.88 18.96
N MET A 266 -16.60 24.12 18.93
CA MET A 266 -16.57 22.75 18.40
C MET A 266 -16.17 22.69 16.93
N ARG A 267 -16.74 23.59 16.11
CA ARG A 267 -16.36 23.68 14.69
C ARG A 267 -14.90 24.11 14.51
N MET A 268 -14.44 25.08 15.30
CA MET A 268 -13.03 25.52 15.27
C MET A 268 -12.08 24.39 15.70
N LEU A 269 -12.47 23.59 16.71
CA LEU A 269 -11.69 22.43 17.16
C LEU A 269 -11.63 21.38 16.08
N ALA A 270 -12.77 21.06 15.45
CA ALA A 270 -12.84 20.10 14.34
C ALA A 270 -11.93 20.51 13.18
N SER A 271 -11.98 21.79 12.77
CA SER A 271 -11.12 22.30 11.70
C SER A 271 -9.64 22.22 12.04
N LYS A 272 -9.25 22.53 13.28
CA LYS A 272 -7.84 22.44 13.71
C LYS A 272 -7.34 21.00 13.81
N LEU A 273 -8.18 20.09 14.27
CA LEU A 273 -7.82 18.67 14.30
C LEU A 273 -7.67 18.11 12.89
N TYR A 274 -8.59 18.48 11.99
CA TYR A 274 -8.51 18.10 10.58
C TYR A 274 -7.21 18.62 9.92
N GLU A 275 -6.85 19.88 10.14
CA GLU A 275 -5.62 20.51 9.64
C GLU A 275 -4.38 19.73 10.09
N ILE A 276 -4.30 19.38 11.37
CA ILE A 276 -3.16 18.63 11.93
C ILE A 276 -3.08 17.20 11.34
N GLU A 277 -4.19 16.51 11.20
CA GLU A 277 -4.19 15.19 10.59
C GLU A 277 -3.84 15.24 9.10
N GLN A 278 -4.30 16.26 8.39
CA GLN A 278 -3.93 16.52 7.01
C GLN A 278 -2.43 16.80 6.86
N GLU A 279 -1.85 17.67 7.71
CA GLU A 279 -0.41 17.95 7.71
C GLU A 279 0.43 16.69 7.98
N LYS A 280 -0.01 15.84 8.90
CA LYS A 280 0.66 14.55 9.17
C LYS A 280 0.64 13.66 7.93
N LEU A 281 -0.51 13.54 7.28
CA LEU A 281 -0.68 12.75 6.06
C LEU A 281 0.20 13.26 4.93
N GLU A 282 0.18 14.57 4.68
CA GLU A 282 1.03 15.22 3.67
C GLU A 282 2.53 15.05 3.95
N SER A 283 2.91 15.13 5.22
CA SER A 283 4.30 14.89 5.65
C SER A 283 4.72 13.43 5.39
N GLN A 284 3.86 12.45 5.67
CA GLN A 284 4.11 11.05 5.39
C GLN A 284 4.24 10.79 3.88
N VAL A 285 3.30 11.30 3.09
CA VAL A 285 3.32 11.17 1.61
C VAL A 285 4.57 11.81 1.04
N THR A 286 4.93 13.01 1.50
CA THR A 286 6.14 13.71 1.06
C THR A 286 7.41 12.96 1.45
N GLY A 287 7.43 12.36 2.65
CA GLY A 287 8.53 11.50 3.10
C GLY A 287 8.69 10.25 2.21
N MET A 288 7.59 9.56 1.92
CA MET A 288 7.58 8.40 1.01
C MET A 288 8.06 8.78 -0.40
N ARG A 289 7.53 9.87 -0.96
CA ARG A 289 7.93 10.39 -2.28
C ARG A 289 9.44 10.67 -2.34
N ARG A 290 9.99 11.35 -1.34
CA ARG A 290 11.43 11.66 -1.28
C ARG A 290 12.30 10.41 -1.21
N SER A 291 11.91 9.43 -0.42
CA SER A 291 12.66 8.17 -0.30
C SER A 291 12.68 7.36 -1.59
N GLN A 292 11.61 7.43 -2.39
CA GLN A 292 11.47 6.69 -3.64
C GLN A 292 12.23 7.36 -4.81
N VAL A 293 12.14 8.69 -4.93
CA VAL A 293 12.64 9.43 -6.09
C VAL A 293 14.14 9.77 -5.97
N GLY A 294 14.66 9.91 -4.74
CA GLY A 294 16.05 10.30 -4.51
C GLY A 294 16.38 11.64 -5.18
N THR A 295 17.55 11.72 -5.85
CA THR A 295 17.98 12.90 -6.60
C THR A 295 17.64 12.82 -8.10
N GLY A 296 17.11 11.70 -8.58
CA GLY A 296 16.81 11.45 -9.99
C GLY A 296 18.04 11.30 -10.89
N MET A 297 19.23 11.18 -10.30
CA MET A 297 20.47 11.06 -11.05
C MET A 297 20.64 9.67 -11.68
N ARG A 298 21.44 9.58 -12.78
CA ARG A 298 21.68 8.35 -13.55
C ARG A 298 22.29 7.20 -12.74
N ASN A 299 22.97 7.46 -11.65
CA ASN A 299 23.59 6.47 -10.76
C ASN A 299 22.56 5.78 -9.83
N GLU A 300 21.46 6.43 -9.52
CA GLU A 300 20.41 5.92 -8.61
C GLU A 300 19.41 4.98 -9.30
N ARG A 301 19.69 4.62 -10.55
CA ARG A 301 18.80 3.81 -11.36
C ARG A 301 18.41 2.48 -10.70
N ILE A 302 17.12 2.19 -10.66
CA ILE A 302 16.61 0.86 -10.32
C ILE A 302 16.58 -0.05 -11.57
N ARG A 303 16.23 0.52 -12.73
CA ARG A 303 16.07 -0.25 -13.98
C ARG A 303 16.65 0.51 -15.18
N THR A 304 17.22 -0.26 -16.14
CA THR A 304 17.75 0.28 -17.39
C THR A 304 17.03 -0.34 -18.58
N TYR A 305 16.51 0.49 -19.45
CA TYR A 305 15.89 0.15 -20.73
C TYR A 305 16.88 0.45 -21.84
N ASN A 306 17.48 -0.60 -22.43
CA ASN A 306 18.50 -0.49 -23.48
C ASN A 306 17.90 -0.90 -24.82
N PHE A 307 17.47 0.08 -25.60
CA PHE A 307 16.82 -0.14 -26.89
C PHE A 307 17.77 -0.73 -27.95
N PRO A 308 19.02 -0.24 -28.11
CA PRO A 308 19.95 -0.85 -29.06
C PRO A 308 20.23 -2.33 -28.85
N GLN A 309 20.12 -2.80 -27.60
CA GLN A 309 20.34 -4.20 -27.24
C GLN A 309 19.03 -4.97 -27.01
N GLY A 310 17.85 -4.35 -27.16
CA GLY A 310 16.54 -4.97 -26.97
C GLY A 310 16.30 -5.51 -25.56
N ARG A 311 17.03 -4.99 -24.55
CA ARG A 311 16.99 -5.55 -23.18
C ARG A 311 16.56 -4.55 -22.11
N VAL A 312 15.92 -5.09 -21.07
CA VAL A 312 15.62 -4.39 -19.82
C VAL A 312 16.36 -5.10 -18.68
N THR A 313 17.07 -4.32 -17.86
CA THR A 313 17.82 -4.86 -16.71
C THR A 313 17.33 -4.19 -15.43
N ASP A 314 16.81 -4.97 -14.48
CA ASP A 314 16.54 -4.51 -13.11
C ASP A 314 17.78 -4.75 -12.25
N HIS A 315 18.35 -3.65 -11.74
CA HIS A 315 19.62 -3.69 -11.02
C HIS A 315 19.49 -4.14 -9.56
N ARG A 316 18.29 -4.12 -9.00
CA ARG A 316 18.03 -4.55 -7.60
C ARG A 316 18.23 -6.05 -7.44
N ILE A 317 17.81 -6.82 -8.43
CA ILE A 317 17.87 -8.29 -8.43
C ILE A 317 18.76 -8.86 -9.53
N GLY A 318 19.41 -8.01 -10.33
CA GLY A 318 20.28 -8.43 -11.44
C GLY A 318 19.53 -9.12 -12.60
N LEU A 319 18.22 -9.00 -12.68
CA LEU A 319 17.39 -9.61 -13.72
C LEU A 319 17.57 -8.89 -15.05
N THR A 320 17.86 -9.65 -16.13
CA THR A 320 17.94 -9.10 -17.50
C THR A 320 17.00 -9.87 -18.42
N LEU A 321 16.10 -9.15 -19.11
CA LEU A 321 15.14 -9.69 -20.06
C LEU A 321 15.36 -9.06 -21.44
N TYR A 322 15.38 -9.89 -22.50
CA TYR A 322 15.61 -9.47 -23.90
C TYR A 322 14.27 -9.34 -24.66
N LYS A 323 13.32 -8.58 -24.08
CA LYS A 323 11.97 -8.38 -24.61
C LYS A 323 11.46 -6.96 -24.35
N ILE A 324 12.31 -5.96 -24.65
CA ILE A 324 12.02 -4.56 -24.34
C ILE A 324 10.69 -4.09 -24.92
N ASP A 325 10.37 -4.46 -26.17
CA ASP A 325 9.15 -4.02 -26.84
C ASP A 325 7.91 -4.53 -26.11
N GLN A 326 7.91 -5.81 -25.69
CA GLN A 326 6.81 -6.38 -24.94
C GLN A 326 6.64 -5.71 -23.57
N ILE A 327 7.76 -5.39 -22.90
CA ILE A 327 7.76 -4.70 -21.61
C ILE A 327 7.19 -3.29 -21.78
N MET A 328 7.60 -2.55 -22.81
CA MET A 328 7.07 -1.22 -23.13
C MET A 328 5.60 -1.25 -23.55
N ASP A 329 5.10 -2.40 -24.00
CA ASP A 329 3.68 -2.68 -24.26
C ASP A 329 2.94 -3.27 -23.04
N GLY A 330 3.52 -3.13 -21.83
CA GLY A 330 2.88 -3.44 -20.57
C GLY A 330 3.03 -4.90 -20.11
N ALA A 331 3.99 -5.69 -20.61
CA ALA A 331 4.28 -7.02 -20.07
C ALA A 331 5.29 -6.92 -18.89
N LEU A 332 4.79 -6.44 -17.75
CA LEU A 332 5.61 -6.21 -16.56
C LEU A 332 5.60 -7.39 -15.58
N GLU A 333 4.74 -8.38 -15.78
CA GLU A 333 4.46 -9.48 -14.85
C GLU A 333 5.74 -10.18 -14.40
N ASP A 334 6.61 -10.59 -15.35
CA ASP A 334 7.84 -11.34 -15.02
C ASP A 334 8.80 -10.54 -14.14
N ILE A 335 8.86 -9.21 -14.33
CA ILE A 335 9.72 -8.34 -13.52
C ILE A 335 9.12 -8.18 -12.12
N ILE A 336 7.82 -7.90 -12.06
CA ILE A 336 7.10 -7.69 -10.80
C ILE A 336 7.13 -8.96 -9.95
N ASP A 337 6.86 -10.13 -10.54
CA ASP A 337 6.85 -11.41 -9.83
C ASP A 337 8.25 -11.78 -9.32
N ALA A 338 9.31 -11.51 -10.09
CA ALA A 338 10.67 -11.70 -9.65
C ALA A 338 11.05 -10.78 -8.48
N LEU A 339 10.63 -9.51 -8.52
CA LEU A 339 10.84 -8.55 -7.44
C LEU A 339 10.03 -8.91 -6.18
N ALA A 340 8.79 -9.32 -6.34
CA ALA A 340 7.95 -9.79 -5.24
C ALA A 340 8.56 -11.02 -4.55
N THR A 341 9.08 -11.98 -5.34
CA THR A 341 9.77 -13.16 -4.82
C THR A 341 11.04 -12.79 -4.04
N ALA A 342 11.82 -11.83 -4.56
CA ALA A 342 13.02 -11.34 -3.88
C ALA A 342 12.70 -10.64 -2.55
N ASP A 343 11.66 -9.77 -2.53
CA ASP A 343 11.18 -9.09 -1.33
C ASP A 343 10.68 -10.09 -0.26
N GLN A 344 9.92 -11.11 -0.68
CA GLN A 344 9.48 -12.18 0.21
C GLN A 344 10.67 -12.96 0.80
N ALA A 345 11.68 -13.27 -0.02
CA ALA A 345 12.88 -13.97 0.44
C ALA A 345 13.68 -13.13 1.44
N GLU A 346 13.76 -11.81 1.25
CA GLU A 346 14.41 -10.89 2.19
C GLU A 346 13.63 -10.79 3.51
N LYS A 347 12.31 -10.64 3.46
CA LYS A 347 11.44 -10.62 4.64
C LYS A 347 11.54 -11.92 5.44
N LEU A 348 11.61 -13.08 4.77
CA LEU A 348 11.81 -14.38 5.44
C LEU A 348 13.16 -14.46 6.17
N LYS A 349 14.24 -13.92 5.58
CA LYS A 349 15.56 -13.88 6.23
C LYS A 349 15.57 -12.98 7.47
N ASN A 350 14.86 -11.85 7.41
CA ASN A 350 14.77 -10.88 8.52
C ASN A 350 13.84 -11.35 9.65
N ALA A 351 12.95 -12.33 9.38
CA ALA A 351 12.00 -12.89 10.34
C ALA A 351 12.56 -14.13 11.09
N GLN A 352 13.71 -14.65 10.67
CA GLN A 352 14.45 -15.75 11.34
C GLN A 352 15.41 -15.21 12.40
#